data_910578966684195c5c4b858ab5f6719f
#
_entry.id   910578966684195c5c4b858ab5f6719f
#
_cell.length_a   1.000
_cell.length_b   1.000
_cell.length_c   1.000
_cell.angle_alpha   90.00
_cell.angle_beta   90.00
_cell.angle_gamma   90.00
#
_symmetry.space_group_name_H-M   'P 1'
#
loop_
_entity.id
_entity.type
_entity.pdbx_description
1 polymer ?
#
loop_
_entity_poly.entity_id
_entity_poly.type
_entity_poly.pdbx_seq_one_letter_code
_entity_poly.pdbx_strand_id
1 'polypeptide(L)'
;MTRDERPVSGAVKALSILLALIAPARMAWIVFTYGENNLSNDYVMRVPLVASLLDGTCTPGSYFRNAWIGGGHSALALTPVYWLSARFFAWDVRFELALGLLIAGATLALIAATLPPRTRWFVLPPLSLLLFSTAKVSSFTFGESTIQMGLAQLGVALGVFAFARRGGRPLALAAWAAAGGVLASWSWGGGIMAWPALFAAFALRRERRLAPWAILGAGAALGLAQYAWILPGEMAHAGAAPADWASKGRLFLDVLGRPLVNGIGHADPDALSQALGAAGLVALAGLLYAGRAELRARPAAPVLIAWTLLVALEIVAFRSAVAPWYASPLTLFWAGLVLLAAAAPAPARAAAIFTVAALALRVQGGWEDKSFYLPSRAPASAACLREWRTAPPACHDRVFQWGESGRPNELALLGEPLERRGLSVFGPHRTYLAQGDVAVGRVASTNPKAAAFFSRDGRTPGDPDDFHRLDLVLAPDAAVTWRVDLPPNLKSARFETRVRASANDPMLARGARVEVAGEPGGARALVPAGGDEPLALDLRTFAGRTVTLRLTAEGAEAGAPMVFEPPKIEISLRRGAERKGAS
;
A
#
# COMPACT_ATOMS: atom_id res chain seq x y z
N MET A 1 -29.51 -31.97 -15.95
CA MET A 1 -28.87 -30.96 -15.11
C MET A 1 -27.96 -31.67 -14.13
N THR A 2 -26.66 -31.48 -14.27
CA THR A 2 -25.71 -31.97 -13.30
C THR A 2 -25.94 -31.28 -11.94
N ARG A 3 -25.53 -31.88 -10.84
CA ARG A 3 -25.71 -31.34 -9.48
C ARG A 3 -25.19 -29.90 -9.33
N ASP A 4 -24.28 -29.45 -10.21
CA ASP A 4 -23.65 -28.13 -10.26
C ASP A 4 -24.49 -27.05 -10.98
N GLU A 5 -25.57 -27.42 -11.65
CA GLU A 5 -26.42 -26.48 -12.40
C GLU A 5 -27.65 -25.95 -11.64
N ARG A 6 -27.87 -26.46 -10.40
CA ARG A 6 -28.97 -25.95 -9.57
C ARG A 6 -28.68 -24.50 -9.14
N PRO A 7 -29.65 -23.59 -9.28
CA PRO A 7 -29.46 -22.20 -8.89
C PRO A 7 -29.21 -22.11 -7.37
N VAL A 8 -28.23 -21.28 -6.99
CA VAL A 8 -27.97 -20.95 -5.59
C VAL A 8 -29.07 -19.99 -5.12
N SER A 9 -29.56 -20.20 -3.90
CA SER A 9 -30.61 -19.34 -3.32
C SER A 9 -30.14 -17.88 -3.21
N GLY A 10 -31.07 -16.94 -3.30
CA GLY A 10 -30.80 -15.52 -3.14
C GLY A 10 -30.13 -15.19 -1.80
N ALA A 11 -30.57 -15.86 -0.73
CA ALA A 11 -30.00 -15.68 0.61
C ALA A 11 -28.51 -16.08 0.69
N VAL A 12 -28.12 -17.21 0.08
CA VAL A 12 -26.69 -17.63 0.06
C VAL A 12 -25.85 -16.65 -0.75
N LYS A 13 -26.37 -16.12 -1.87
CA LYS A 13 -25.68 -15.09 -2.65
C LYS A 13 -25.48 -13.82 -1.83
N ALA A 14 -26.55 -13.33 -1.20
CA ALA A 14 -26.51 -12.14 -0.37
C ALA A 14 -25.52 -12.29 0.79
N LEU A 15 -25.57 -13.40 1.51
CA LEU A 15 -24.63 -13.69 2.60
C LEU A 15 -23.18 -13.74 2.09
N SER A 16 -22.92 -14.40 0.97
CA SER A 16 -21.59 -14.46 0.37
C SER A 16 -21.07 -13.07 0.01
N ILE A 17 -21.91 -12.21 -0.58
CA ILE A 17 -21.53 -10.84 -0.91
C ILE A 17 -21.24 -10.04 0.36
N LEU A 18 -22.10 -10.12 1.38
CA LEU A 18 -21.89 -9.43 2.67
C LEU A 18 -20.58 -9.84 3.31
N LEU A 19 -20.30 -11.13 3.40
CA LEU A 19 -19.04 -11.63 3.94
C LEU A 19 -17.82 -11.19 3.10
N ALA A 20 -17.96 -11.17 1.77
CA ALA A 20 -16.89 -10.74 0.89
C ALA A 20 -16.63 -9.23 0.96
N LEU A 21 -17.57 -8.42 1.37
CA LEU A 21 -17.41 -6.97 1.51
C LEU A 21 -16.70 -6.55 2.81
N ILE A 22 -16.60 -7.43 3.81
CA ILE A 22 -15.98 -7.10 5.11
C ILE A 22 -14.52 -6.67 4.95
N ALA A 23 -13.71 -7.47 4.25
CA ALA A 23 -12.29 -7.16 4.09
C ALA A 23 -12.03 -5.92 3.21
N PRO A 24 -12.68 -5.73 2.04
CA PRO A 24 -12.61 -4.49 1.28
C PRO A 24 -13.04 -3.26 2.07
N ALA A 25 -14.15 -3.33 2.81
CA ALA A 25 -14.64 -2.21 3.61
C ALA A 25 -13.64 -1.82 4.70
N ARG A 26 -13.05 -2.81 5.38
CA ARG A 26 -12.01 -2.57 6.37
C ARG A 26 -10.76 -1.96 5.73
N MET A 27 -10.28 -2.51 4.60
CA MET A 27 -9.12 -1.96 3.91
C MET A 27 -9.39 -0.53 3.40
N ALA A 28 -10.58 -0.27 2.89
CA ALA A 28 -11.00 1.07 2.50
C ALA A 28 -10.98 2.03 3.70
N TRP A 29 -11.52 1.60 4.84
CA TRP A 29 -11.44 2.40 6.07
C TRP A 29 -9.99 2.71 6.45
N ILE A 30 -9.08 1.73 6.43
CA ILE A 30 -7.65 1.95 6.70
C ILE A 30 -7.06 2.96 5.72
N VAL A 31 -7.30 2.77 4.42
CA VAL A 31 -6.75 3.64 3.37
C VAL A 31 -7.27 5.08 3.50
N PHE A 32 -8.57 5.26 3.72
CA PHE A 32 -9.15 6.61 3.83
C PHE A 32 -8.86 7.31 5.15
N THR A 33 -8.61 6.55 6.22
CA THR A 33 -8.27 7.11 7.54
C THR A 33 -6.79 7.46 7.65
N TYR A 34 -5.91 6.63 7.08
CA TYR A 34 -4.46 6.73 7.29
C TYR A 34 -3.66 6.98 6.02
N GLY A 35 -4.30 6.97 4.85
CA GLY A 35 -3.63 7.27 3.60
C GLY A 35 -3.24 8.74 3.50
N GLU A 36 -1.96 9.01 3.34
CA GLU A 36 -1.40 10.35 3.28
C GLU A 36 -1.12 10.78 1.84
N ASN A 37 -1.26 12.09 1.58
CA ASN A 37 -0.85 12.68 0.31
C ASN A 37 0.65 12.96 0.35
N ASN A 38 1.44 11.93 0.07
CA ASN A 38 2.90 12.00 0.11
C ASN A 38 3.53 11.22 -1.04
N LEU A 39 4.33 11.90 -1.83
CA LEU A 39 5.21 11.31 -2.83
C LEU A 39 6.57 11.03 -2.19
N SER A 40 6.93 9.77 -2.06
CA SER A 40 8.19 9.33 -1.45
C SER A 40 8.81 8.19 -2.24
N ASN A 41 10.02 7.81 -1.91
CA ASN A 41 10.77 6.71 -2.54
C ASN A 41 10.89 6.87 -4.07
N ASP A 42 10.48 5.84 -4.78
CA ASP A 42 10.64 5.72 -6.22
C ASP A 42 9.88 6.80 -7.03
N TYR A 43 8.98 7.56 -6.41
CA TYR A 43 8.34 8.71 -7.06
C TYR A 43 9.36 9.76 -7.55
N VAL A 44 10.55 9.86 -6.94
CA VAL A 44 11.61 10.75 -7.40
C VAL A 44 11.95 10.51 -8.87
N MET A 45 11.90 9.26 -9.32
CA MET A 45 12.14 8.89 -10.72
C MET A 45 10.96 9.21 -11.64
N ARG A 46 9.75 9.41 -11.07
CA ARG A 46 8.51 9.67 -11.83
C ARG A 46 8.25 11.13 -12.06
N VAL A 47 8.57 11.95 -11.05
CA VAL A 47 8.27 13.38 -11.08
C VAL A 47 8.81 14.08 -12.34
N PRO A 48 10.05 13.87 -12.77
CA PRO A 48 10.56 14.49 -14.01
C PRO A 48 9.77 14.09 -15.25
N LEU A 49 9.42 12.81 -15.38
CA LEU A 49 8.66 12.30 -16.52
C LEU A 49 7.23 12.85 -16.55
N VAL A 50 6.52 12.81 -15.41
CA VAL A 50 5.17 13.36 -15.29
C VAL A 50 5.18 14.87 -15.52
N ALA A 51 6.19 15.58 -15.02
CA ALA A 51 6.37 16.99 -15.27
C ALA A 51 6.50 17.29 -16.77
N SER A 52 7.32 16.53 -17.51
CA SER A 52 7.48 16.69 -18.96
C SER A 52 6.19 16.38 -19.74
N LEU A 53 5.38 15.43 -19.25
CA LEU A 53 4.07 15.15 -19.83
C LEU A 53 3.08 16.30 -19.59
N LEU A 54 3.08 16.91 -18.41
CA LEU A 54 2.23 18.06 -18.09
C LEU A 54 2.62 19.30 -18.91
N ASP A 55 3.91 19.47 -19.17
CA ASP A 55 4.46 20.59 -19.96
C ASP A 55 4.35 20.35 -21.49
N GLY A 56 3.94 19.16 -21.93
CA GLY A 56 3.86 18.80 -23.35
C GLY A 56 5.23 18.62 -24.02
N THR A 57 6.31 18.50 -23.27
CA THR A 57 7.69 18.33 -23.78
C THR A 57 8.11 16.86 -23.92
N CYS A 58 7.30 15.92 -23.38
CA CYS A 58 7.59 14.51 -23.47
C CYS A 58 7.35 13.95 -24.88
N THR A 59 8.37 13.38 -25.49
CA THR A 59 8.24 12.64 -26.77
C THR A 59 7.93 11.17 -26.51
N PRO A 60 7.34 10.43 -27.49
CA PRO A 60 7.10 8.99 -27.34
C PRO A 60 8.38 8.20 -27.02
N GLY A 61 9.51 8.56 -27.65
CA GLY A 61 10.80 7.93 -27.36
C GLY A 61 11.34 8.25 -25.96
N SER A 62 11.16 9.49 -25.49
CA SER A 62 11.49 9.89 -24.13
C SER A 62 10.61 9.15 -23.11
N TYR A 63 9.30 9.08 -23.38
CA TYR A 63 8.36 8.32 -22.57
C TYR A 63 8.80 6.86 -22.41
N PHE A 64 9.02 6.15 -23.52
CA PHE A 64 9.41 4.75 -23.50
C PHE A 64 10.72 4.51 -22.72
N ARG A 65 11.72 5.39 -22.89
CA ARG A 65 13.03 5.23 -22.23
C ARG A 65 13.00 5.55 -20.74
N ASN A 66 12.15 6.50 -20.31
CA ASN A 66 12.18 7.03 -18.95
C ASN A 66 11.02 6.48 -18.06
N ALA A 67 10.06 5.76 -18.63
CA ALA A 67 8.97 5.16 -17.87
C ALA A 67 9.40 3.83 -17.23
N TRP A 68 10.40 3.87 -16.35
CA TRP A 68 10.88 2.71 -15.59
C TRP A 68 11.23 3.09 -14.15
N ILE A 69 11.33 2.11 -13.25
CA ILE A 69 11.59 2.26 -11.82
C ILE A 69 12.88 1.52 -11.47
N GLY A 70 13.64 2.04 -10.51
CA GLY A 70 14.81 1.37 -9.95
C GLY A 70 14.52 -0.08 -9.56
N GLY A 71 15.52 -0.95 -9.70
CA GLY A 71 15.34 -2.39 -9.52
C GLY A 71 14.73 -3.10 -10.74
N GLY A 72 14.78 -2.48 -11.92
CA GLY A 72 14.44 -3.14 -13.18
C GLY A 72 12.94 -3.23 -13.48
N HIS A 73 12.13 -2.31 -12.99
CA HIS A 73 10.68 -2.36 -13.17
C HIS A 73 10.20 -1.40 -14.25
N SER A 74 9.40 -1.89 -15.22
CA SER A 74 8.67 -1.03 -16.17
C SER A 74 7.59 -0.21 -15.45
N ALA A 75 7.38 1.02 -15.89
CA ALA A 75 6.33 1.91 -15.43
C ALA A 75 5.47 2.47 -16.57
N LEU A 76 5.50 1.83 -17.73
CA LEU A 76 4.72 2.28 -18.89
C LEU A 76 3.23 2.35 -18.60
N ALA A 77 2.68 1.38 -17.84
CA ALA A 77 1.27 1.37 -17.46
C ALA A 77 0.97 2.26 -16.24
N LEU A 78 1.96 2.56 -15.41
CA LEU A 78 1.79 3.41 -14.22
C LEU A 78 1.81 4.88 -14.57
N THR A 79 2.69 5.29 -15.46
CA THR A 79 2.90 6.71 -15.81
C THR A 79 1.61 7.44 -16.25
N PRO A 80 0.70 6.82 -17.04
CA PRO A 80 -0.61 7.43 -17.32
C PRO A 80 -1.46 7.67 -16.06
N VAL A 81 -1.40 6.78 -15.07
CA VAL A 81 -2.12 6.95 -13.80
C VAL A 81 -1.57 8.15 -13.05
N TYR A 82 -0.26 8.28 -12.95
CA TYR A 82 0.40 9.41 -12.29
C TYR A 82 0.13 10.74 -13.03
N TRP A 83 0.15 10.72 -14.36
CA TRP A 83 -0.22 11.89 -15.16
C TRP A 83 -1.68 12.31 -14.92
N LEU A 84 -2.62 11.36 -14.90
CA LEU A 84 -4.02 11.63 -14.57
C LEU A 84 -4.16 12.19 -13.14
N SER A 85 -3.48 11.58 -12.16
CA SER A 85 -3.44 12.05 -10.79
C SER A 85 -2.92 13.48 -10.69
N ALA A 86 -1.80 13.77 -11.35
CA ALA A 86 -1.21 15.11 -11.37
C ALA A 86 -2.09 16.14 -12.10
N ARG A 87 -2.67 15.77 -13.23
CA ARG A 87 -3.45 16.68 -14.10
C ARG A 87 -4.79 17.07 -13.46
N PHE A 88 -5.49 16.12 -12.83
CA PHE A 88 -6.87 16.32 -12.38
C PHE A 88 -7.01 16.41 -10.86
N PHE A 89 -6.08 15.83 -10.10
CA PHE A 89 -6.14 15.74 -8.65
C PHE A 89 -4.95 16.39 -7.95
N ALA A 90 -4.16 17.22 -8.64
CA ALA A 90 -2.94 17.87 -8.12
C ALA A 90 -1.92 16.86 -7.56
N TRP A 91 -1.86 15.69 -8.16
CA TRP A 91 -1.09 14.53 -7.72
C TRP A 91 -1.32 14.18 -6.24
N ASP A 92 -2.57 14.15 -5.84
CA ASP A 92 -2.96 13.64 -4.53
C ASP A 92 -2.87 12.11 -4.53
N VAL A 93 -1.90 11.57 -3.81
CA VAL A 93 -1.63 10.11 -3.75
C VAL A 93 -2.86 9.34 -3.26
N ARG A 94 -3.76 9.94 -2.49
CA ARG A 94 -5.00 9.31 -2.02
C ARG A 94 -5.91 8.88 -3.19
N PHE A 95 -5.83 9.57 -4.34
CA PHE A 95 -6.48 9.10 -5.57
C PHE A 95 -5.91 7.74 -6.01
N GLU A 96 -4.60 7.58 -5.96
CA GLU A 96 -3.93 6.33 -6.35
C GLU A 96 -4.27 5.19 -5.36
N LEU A 97 -4.33 5.49 -4.07
CA LEU A 97 -4.75 4.52 -3.05
C LEU A 97 -6.19 4.06 -3.28
N ALA A 98 -7.11 4.98 -3.57
CA ALA A 98 -8.50 4.65 -3.90
C ALA A 98 -8.60 3.82 -5.19
N LEU A 99 -7.84 4.19 -6.23
CA LEU A 99 -7.77 3.43 -7.48
C LEU A 99 -7.21 2.02 -7.24
N GLY A 100 -6.23 1.87 -6.35
CA GLY A 100 -5.69 0.57 -5.94
C GLY A 100 -6.74 -0.36 -5.34
N LEU A 101 -7.65 0.17 -4.52
CA LEU A 101 -8.79 -0.60 -3.99
C LEU A 101 -9.72 -1.08 -5.12
N LEU A 102 -10.00 -0.21 -6.11
CA LEU A 102 -10.82 -0.58 -7.28
C LEU A 102 -10.12 -1.65 -8.14
N ILE A 103 -8.81 -1.53 -8.36
CA ILE A 103 -8.01 -2.53 -9.08
C ILE A 103 -8.05 -3.88 -8.37
N ALA A 104 -7.89 -3.91 -7.05
CA ALA A 104 -8.00 -5.13 -6.27
C ALA A 104 -9.41 -5.75 -6.34
N GLY A 105 -10.45 -4.92 -6.32
CA GLY A 105 -11.84 -5.33 -6.54
C GLY A 105 -12.07 -5.94 -7.91
N ALA A 106 -11.54 -5.32 -8.96
CA ALA A 106 -11.60 -5.84 -10.33
C ALA A 106 -10.84 -7.17 -10.45
N THR A 107 -9.67 -7.28 -9.82
CA THR A 107 -8.90 -8.53 -9.76
C THR A 107 -9.70 -9.64 -9.09
N LEU A 108 -10.34 -9.36 -7.94
CA LEU A 108 -11.23 -10.30 -7.26
C LEU A 108 -12.39 -10.74 -8.16
N ALA A 109 -13.04 -9.79 -8.83
CA ALA A 109 -14.16 -10.07 -9.72
C ALA A 109 -13.76 -10.95 -10.90
N LEU A 110 -12.62 -10.67 -11.55
CA LEU A 110 -12.10 -11.49 -12.65
C LEU A 110 -11.75 -12.90 -12.19
N ILE A 111 -11.06 -13.05 -11.06
CA ILE A 111 -10.71 -14.38 -10.51
C ILE A 111 -11.98 -15.15 -10.14
N ALA A 112 -12.92 -14.53 -9.43
CA ALA A 112 -14.18 -15.17 -9.06
C ALA A 112 -15.02 -15.56 -10.28
N ALA A 113 -14.99 -14.76 -11.36
CA ALA A 113 -15.71 -15.05 -12.59
C ALA A 113 -15.16 -16.27 -13.36
N THR A 114 -13.97 -16.78 -13.02
CA THR A 114 -13.43 -18.03 -13.58
C THR A 114 -14.12 -19.27 -13.03
N LEU A 115 -14.83 -19.16 -11.92
CA LEU A 115 -15.48 -20.26 -11.23
C LEU A 115 -16.92 -20.49 -11.73
N PRO A 116 -17.40 -21.75 -11.67
CA PRO A 116 -18.81 -22.03 -11.87
C PRO A 116 -19.70 -21.22 -10.92
N PRO A 117 -20.92 -20.83 -11.33
CA PRO A 117 -21.76 -19.93 -10.52
C PRO A 117 -21.98 -20.38 -9.08
N ARG A 118 -22.20 -21.69 -8.86
CA ARG A 118 -22.40 -22.22 -7.51
C ARG A 118 -21.13 -22.13 -6.65
N THR A 119 -20.02 -22.62 -7.16
CA THR A 119 -18.74 -22.63 -6.46
C THR A 119 -18.25 -21.21 -6.16
N ARG A 120 -18.48 -20.26 -7.07
CA ARG A 120 -18.13 -18.84 -6.93
C ARG A 120 -18.59 -18.25 -5.61
N TRP A 121 -19.85 -18.46 -5.24
CA TRP A 121 -20.42 -17.86 -4.05
C TRP A 121 -19.82 -18.39 -2.74
N PHE A 122 -19.36 -19.62 -2.71
CA PHE A 122 -18.68 -20.19 -1.54
C PHE A 122 -17.21 -19.79 -1.44
N VAL A 123 -16.59 -19.49 -2.57
CA VAL A 123 -15.15 -19.17 -2.66
C VAL A 123 -14.90 -17.65 -2.61
N LEU A 124 -15.90 -16.82 -2.93
CA LEU A 124 -15.78 -15.38 -2.95
C LEU A 124 -15.31 -14.76 -1.62
N PRO A 125 -15.86 -15.13 -0.44
CA PRO A 125 -15.38 -14.57 0.84
C PRO A 125 -13.90 -14.87 1.14
N PRO A 126 -13.39 -16.11 1.06
CA PRO A 126 -11.98 -16.37 1.31
C PRO A 126 -11.05 -15.72 0.27
N LEU A 127 -11.44 -15.60 -0.99
CA LEU A 127 -10.68 -14.84 -1.99
C LEU A 127 -10.62 -13.36 -1.63
N SER A 128 -11.73 -12.79 -1.16
CA SER A 128 -11.78 -11.41 -0.70
C SER A 128 -10.88 -11.17 0.51
N LEU A 129 -10.93 -12.05 1.52
CA LEU A 129 -10.05 -11.99 2.69
C LEU A 129 -8.56 -12.03 2.32
N LEU A 130 -8.19 -12.80 1.30
CA LEU A 130 -6.80 -12.84 0.79
C LEU A 130 -6.43 -11.56 0.06
N LEU A 131 -7.24 -11.13 -0.91
CA LEU A 131 -6.92 -9.99 -1.77
C LEU A 131 -6.95 -8.64 -1.04
N PHE A 132 -7.77 -8.52 0.00
CA PHE A 132 -7.86 -7.35 0.89
C PHE A 132 -7.31 -7.63 2.29
N SER A 133 -6.37 -8.58 2.39
CA SER A 133 -5.71 -8.90 3.66
C SER A 133 -4.93 -7.70 4.20
N THR A 134 -5.01 -7.48 5.51
CA THR A 134 -4.18 -6.48 6.20
C THR A 134 -2.69 -6.82 6.20
N ALA A 135 -2.31 -8.05 5.86
CA ALA A 135 -0.92 -8.37 5.50
C ALA A 135 -0.39 -7.53 4.34
N LYS A 136 -1.27 -6.98 3.52
CA LYS A 136 -0.96 -6.12 2.36
C LYS A 136 -1.09 -4.63 2.65
N VAL A 137 -1.29 -4.23 3.91
CA VAL A 137 -1.54 -2.83 4.27
C VAL A 137 -0.45 -1.91 3.74
N SER A 138 0.82 -2.30 3.81
CA SER A 138 1.93 -1.53 3.23
C SER A 138 1.79 -1.31 1.73
N SER A 139 1.25 -2.29 0.98
CA SER A 139 0.97 -2.11 -0.45
C SER A 139 -0.22 -1.18 -0.70
N PHE A 140 -1.25 -1.19 0.15
CA PHE A 140 -2.44 -0.35 -0.03
C PHE A 140 -2.28 1.08 0.47
N THR A 141 -1.28 1.37 1.27
CA THR A 141 -1.01 2.70 1.83
C THR A 141 0.19 3.40 1.21
N PHE A 142 0.90 2.70 0.33
CA PHE A 142 1.97 3.25 -0.48
C PHE A 142 1.52 3.29 -1.95
N GLY A 143 1.16 4.47 -2.45
CA GLY A 143 0.48 4.66 -3.74
C GLY A 143 1.18 4.00 -4.91
N GLU A 144 2.51 4.16 -5.02
CA GLU A 144 3.28 3.52 -6.09
C GLU A 144 3.16 2.00 -6.06
N SER A 145 3.42 1.37 -4.92
CA SER A 145 3.31 -0.08 -4.76
C SER A 145 1.89 -0.58 -5.01
N THR A 146 0.88 0.19 -4.58
CA THR A 146 -0.54 -0.11 -4.78
C THR A 146 -0.88 -0.23 -6.27
N ILE A 147 -0.50 0.76 -7.08
CA ILE A 147 -0.79 0.76 -8.51
C ILE A 147 0.09 -0.24 -9.25
N GLN A 148 1.39 -0.25 -8.96
CA GLN A 148 2.38 -1.10 -9.59
C GLN A 148 1.99 -2.59 -9.51
N MET A 149 1.87 -3.10 -8.30
CA MET A 149 1.56 -4.50 -8.06
C MET A 149 0.09 -4.82 -8.34
N GLY A 150 -0.80 -3.85 -8.12
CA GLY A 150 -2.22 -3.99 -8.42
C GLY A 150 -2.49 -4.20 -9.90
N LEU A 151 -1.91 -3.38 -10.77
CA LEU A 151 -2.05 -3.51 -12.23
C LEU A 151 -1.41 -4.81 -12.74
N ALA A 152 -0.28 -5.23 -12.17
CA ALA A 152 0.32 -6.51 -12.52
C ALA A 152 -0.61 -7.69 -12.19
N GLN A 153 -1.19 -7.71 -10.99
CA GLN A 153 -2.18 -8.71 -10.58
C GLN A 153 -3.43 -8.68 -11.44
N LEU A 154 -3.94 -7.48 -11.76
CA LEU A 154 -5.09 -7.29 -12.65
C LEU A 154 -4.80 -7.86 -14.05
N GLY A 155 -3.60 -7.59 -14.59
CA GLY A 155 -3.16 -8.11 -15.87
C GLY A 155 -3.15 -9.64 -15.89
N VAL A 156 -2.58 -10.27 -14.86
CA VAL A 156 -2.59 -11.73 -14.72
C VAL A 156 -4.02 -12.27 -14.58
N ALA A 157 -4.86 -11.63 -13.77
CA ALA A 157 -6.26 -12.02 -13.59
C ALA A 157 -7.06 -11.91 -14.89
N LEU A 158 -6.78 -10.90 -15.73
CA LEU A 158 -7.37 -10.73 -17.05
C LEU A 158 -6.99 -11.88 -17.98
N GLY A 159 -5.70 -12.25 -18.01
CA GLY A 159 -5.21 -13.42 -18.75
C GLY A 159 -5.89 -14.71 -18.29
N VAL A 160 -5.96 -14.93 -16.98
CA VAL A 160 -6.62 -16.08 -16.36
C VAL A 160 -8.12 -16.14 -16.72
N PHE A 161 -8.81 -15.00 -16.63
CA PHE A 161 -10.22 -14.89 -17.00
C PHE A 161 -10.47 -15.23 -18.47
N ALA A 162 -9.59 -14.79 -19.37
CA ALA A 162 -9.66 -15.15 -20.78
C ALA A 162 -9.66 -16.66 -20.97
N PHE A 163 -8.77 -17.36 -20.27
CA PHE A 163 -8.67 -18.84 -20.36
C PHE A 163 -9.88 -19.57 -19.76
N ALA A 164 -10.55 -19.00 -18.76
CA ALA A 164 -11.68 -19.66 -18.12
C ALA A 164 -12.95 -19.64 -18.97
N ARG A 165 -13.02 -18.78 -19.98
CA ARG A 165 -14.18 -18.70 -20.88
C ARG A 165 -14.18 -19.88 -21.86
N ARG A 166 -15.08 -20.84 -21.58
CA ARG A 166 -15.35 -21.96 -22.48
C ARG A 166 -16.09 -21.45 -23.73
N GLY A 167 -15.62 -21.82 -24.91
CA GLY A 167 -16.28 -21.47 -26.18
C GLY A 167 -15.91 -20.10 -26.78
N GLY A 168 -14.99 -19.35 -26.16
CA GLY A 168 -14.46 -18.13 -26.76
C GLY A 168 -13.65 -18.42 -28.04
N ARG A 169 -13.70 -17.48 -28.99
CA ARG A 169 -12.85 -17.56 -30.20
C ARG A 169 -11.38 -17.57 -29.78
N PRO A 170 -10.55 -18.53 -30.21
CA PRO A 170 -9.17 -18.65 -29.78
C PRO A 170 -8.33 -17.38 -29.96
N LEU A 171 -8.57 -16.62 -31.02
CA LEU A 171 -7.92 -15.34 -31.27
C LEU A 171 -8.27 -14.29 -30.21
N ALA A 172 -9.56 -14.18 -29.83
CA ALA A 172 -9.99 -13.24 -28.79
C ALA A 172 -9.40 -13.62 -27.42
N LEU A 173 -9.34 -14.91 -27.09
CA LEU A 173 -8.71 -15.39 -25.88
C LEU A 173 -7.21 -15.05 -25.84
N ALA A 174 -6.50 -15.26 -26.97
CA ALA A 174 -5.10 -14.90 -27.10
C ALA A 174 -4.89 -13.38 -26.97
N ALA A 175 -5.75 -12.57 -27.58
CA ALA A 175 -5.68 -11.10 -27.48
C ALA A 175 -5.88 -10.61 -26.04
N TRP A 176 -6.88 -11.15 -25.33
CA TRP A 176 -7.10 -10.79 -23.91
C TRP A 176 -5.96 -11.26 -23.01
N ALA A 177 -5.42 -12.46 -23.23
CA ALA A 177 -4.28 -12.97 -22.50
C ALA A 177 -3.02 -12.13 -22.77
N ALA A 178 -2.79 -11.76 -24.05
CA ALA A 178 -1.69 -10.88 -24.44
C ALA A 178 -1.84 -9.49 -23.80
N ALA A 179 -3.02 -8.89 -23.84
CA ALA A 179 -3.29 -7.60 -23.18
C ALA A 179 -3.02 -7.67 -21.68
N GLY A 180 -3.45 -8.76 -21.01
CA GLY A 180 -3.16 -8.99 -19.60
C GLY A 180 -1.67 -9.13 -19.30
N GLY A 181 -0.94 -9.87 -20.15
CA GLY A 181 0.52 -10.04 -20.03
C GLY A 181 1.28 -8.72 -20.25
N VAL A 182 0.88 -7.91 -21.24
CA VAL A 182 1.44 -6.57 -21.49
C VAL A 182 1.19 -5.67 -20.28
N LEU A 183 -0.05 -5.61 -19.78
CA LEU A 183 -0.40 -4.82 -18.60
C LEU A 183 0.45 -5.22 -17.40
N ALA A 184 0.61 -6.52 -17.14
CA ALA A 184 1.42 -7.01 -16.05
C ALA A 184 2.90 -6.60 -16.19
N SER A 185 3.49 -6.83 -17.38
CA SER A 185 4.89 -6.51 -17.68
C SER A 185 5.18 -5.00 -17.62
N TRP A 186 4.25 -4.17 -18.09
CA TRP A 186 4.40 -2.71 -18.12
C TRP A 186 4.11 -2.03 -16.78
N SER A 187 3.72 -2.82 -15.78
CA SER A 187 3.44 -2.32 -14.44
C SER A 187 4.51 -2.68 -13.43
N TRP A 188 5.12 -3.85 -13.54
CA TRP A 188 6.06 -4.35 -12.53
C TRP A 188 6.99 -5.42 -13.11
N GLY A 189 8.27 -5.50 -12.61
CA GLY A 189 9.23 -6.50 -13.05
C GLY A 189 8.72 -7.94 -12.96
N GLY A 190 8.16 -8.33 -11.81
CA GLY A 190 7.54 -9.66 -11.67
C GLY A 190 6.36 -9.91 -12.60
N GLY A 191 5.85 -8.89 -13.28
CA GLY A 191 4.84 -9.03 -14.32
C GLY A 191 5.35 -9.75 -15.56
N ILE A 192 6.66 -9.75 -15.84
CA ILE A 192 7.25 -10.52 -16.97
C ILE A 192 7.03 -12.02 -16.81
N MET A 193 6.93 -12.49 -15.56
CA MET A 193 6.66 -13.90 -15.25
C MET A 193 5.24 -14.34 -15.65
N ALA A 194 4.38 -13.41 -16.06
CA ALA A 194 3.08 -13.75 -16.64
C ALA A 194 3.24 -14.51 -17.98
N TRP A 195 4.27 -14.20 -18.76
CA TRP A 195 4.43 -14.81 -20.09
C TRP A 195 4.64 -16.30 -20.04
N PRO A 196 5.63 -16.86 -19.32
CA PRO A 196 5.78 -18.32 -19.24
C PRO A 196 4.52 -18.99 -18.66
N ALA A 197 3.82 -18.38 -17.68
CA ALA A 197 2.58 -18.92 -17.15
C ALA A 197 1.44 -18.94 -18.19
N LEU A 198 1.29 -17.89 -18.99
CA LEU A 198 0.29 -17.79 -20.05
C LEU A 198 0.62 -18.76 -21.21
N PHE A 199 1.86 -18.86 -21.64
CA PHE A 199 2.29 -19.84 -22.65
C PHE A 199 2.01 -21.27 -22.18
N ALA A 200 2.33 -21.60 -20.94
CA ALA A 200 2.03 -22.91 -20.37
C ALA A 200 0.52 -23.20 -20.38
N ALA A 201 -0.34 -22.20 -20.10
CA ALA A 201 -1.79 -22.37 -20.16
C ALA A 201 -2.29 -22.67 -21.59
N PHE A 202 -1.74 -22.00 -22.61
CA PHE A 202 -2.05 -22.30 -24.01
C PHE A 202 -1.61 -23.72 -24.40
N ALA A 203 -0.42 -24.14 -23.95
CA ALA A 203 0.07 -25.52 -24.18
C ALA A 203 -0.85 -26.55 -23.49
N LEU A 204 -1.30 -26.32 -22.27
CA LEU A 204 -2.23 -27.19 -21.55
C LEU A 204 -3.58 -27.33 -22.27
N ARG A 205 -4.04 -26.28 -22.94
CA ARG A 205 -5.26 -26.31 -23.78
C ARG A 205 -5.07 -27.04 -25.09
N ARG A 206 -3.86 -27.39 -25.45
CA ARG A 206 -3.51 -28.05 -26.71
C ARG A 206 -3.97 -27.26 -27.93
N GLU A 207 -3.90 -25.90 -27.87
CA GLU A 207 -4.20 -25.08 -29.04
C GLU A 207 -3.22 -25.37 -30.17
N ARG A 208 -3.74 -25.82 -31.31
CA ARG A 208 -2.93 -26.22 -32.48
C ARG A 208 -2.81 -25.14 -33.54
N ARG A 209 -3.62 -24.09 -33.47
CA ARG A 209 -3.62 -22.98 -34.44
C ARG A 209 -2.43 -22.08 -34.17
N LEU A 210 -1.70 -21.69 -35.20
CA LEU A 210 -0.54 -20.81 -35.07
C LEU A 210 -0.94 -19.36 -34.72
N ALA A 211 -2.08 -18.85 -35.22
CA ALA A 211 -2.48 -17.48 -35.04
C ALA A 211 -2.66 -17.03 -33.56
N PRO A 212 -3.29 -17.83 -32.65
CA PRO A 212 -3.31 -17.50 -31.23
C PRO A 212 -1.91 -17.42 -30.59
N TRP A 213 -1.00 -18.31 -30.97
CA TRP A 213 0.39 -18.29 -30.50
C TRP A 213 1.14 -17.07 -31.01
N ALA A 214 0.93 -16.67 -32.27
CA ALA A 214 1.51 -15.46 -32.83
C ALA A 214 1.04 -14.20 -32.10
N ILE A 215 -0.25 -14.11 -31.75
CA ILE A 215 -0.79 -12.99 -30.95
C ILE A 215 -0.14 -12.97 -29.57
N LEU A 216 -0.04 -14.12 -28.89
CA LEU A 216 0.59 -14.20 -27.58
C LEU A 216 2.09 -13.85 -27.65
N GLY A 217 2.79 -14.34 -28.70
CA GLY A 217 4.19 -14.02 -28.96
C GLY A 217 4.42 -12.54 -29.25
N ALA A 218 3.57 -11.92 -30.07
CA ALA A 218 3.62 -10.48 -30.34
C ALA A 218 3.35 -9.65 -29.05
N GLY A 219 2.38 -10.08 -28.22
CA GLY A 219 2.14 -9.49 -26.93
C GLY A 219 3.35 -9.59 -26.00
N ALA A 220 4.00 -10.78 -25.96
CA ALA A 220 5.22 -10.98 -25.18
C ALA A 220 6.37 -10.10 -25.68
N ALA A 221 6.59 -10.03 -26.98
CA ALA A 221 7.60 -9.14 -27.58
C ALA A 221 7.34 -7.67 -27.19
N LEU A 222 6.09 -7.21 -27.28
CA LEU A 222 5.70 -5.85 -26.87
C LEU A 222 5.88 -5.63 -25.36
N GLY A 223 5.44 -6.57 -24.52
CA GLY A 223 5.56 -6.48 -23.06
C GLY A 223 7.00 -6.49 -22.57
N LEU A 224 7.89 -7.18 -23.28
CA LEU A 224 9.30 -7.33 -22.93
C LEU A 224 10.20 -6.29 -23.61
N ALA A 225 9.72 -5.55 -24.62
CA ALA A 225 10.54 -4.64 -25.43
C ALA A 225 11.33 -3.62 -24.59
N GLN A 226 10.70 -3.06 -23.55
CA GLN A 226 11.37 -2.10 -22.69
C GLN A 226 12.45 -2.74 -21.81
N TYR A 227 12.29 -4.01 -21.44
CA TYR A 227 13.26 -4.71 -20.60
C TYR A 227 14.59 -4.96 -21.30
N ALA A 228 14.60 -5.05 -22.62
CA ALA A 228 15.83 -5.06 -23.41
C ALA A 228 16.68 -3.80 -23.20
N TRP A 229 16.02 -2.69 -22.83
CA TRP A 229 16.66 -1.40 -22.51
C TRP A 229 17.04 -1.30 -21.04
N ILE A 230 16.17 -1.75 -20.12
CA ILE A 230 16.34 -1.59 -18.68
C ILE A 230 17.35 -2.57 -18.09
N LEU A 231 17.24 -3.87 -18.44
CA LEU A 231 18.00 -4.95 -17.79
C LEU A 231 19.53 -4.81 -17.90
N PRO A 232 20.14 -4.41 -19.03
CA PRO A 232 21.59 -4.30 -19.09
C PRO A 232 22.18 -3.34 -18.06
N GLY A 233 21.50 -2.23 -17.79
CA GLY A 233 21.91 -1.26 -16.76
C GLY A 233 21.76 -1.82 -15.33
N GLU A 234 20.66 -2.46 -15.04
CA GLU A 234 20.38 -3.04 -13.73
C GLU A 234 21.29 -4.23 -13.41
N MET A 235 21.53 -5.12 -14.37
CA MET A 235 22.43 -6.26 -14.21
C MET A 235 23.88 -5.86 -13.95
N ALA A 236 24.34 -4.73 -14.51
CA ALA A 236 25.67 -4.19 -14.26
C ALA A 236 25.87 -3.76 -12.79
N HIS A 237 24.78 -3.45 -12.08
CA HIS A 237 24.78 -3.04 -10.67
C HIS A 237 24.43 -4.18 -9.71
N ALA A 238 23.92 -5.28 -10.21
CA ALA A 238 23.64 -6.48 -9.41
C ALA A 238 24.95 -7.20 -9.08
N GLY A 239 25.59 -6.80 -7.99
CA GLY A 239 26.73 -7.56 -7.45
C GLY A 239 26.33 -9.01 -7.23
N ALA A 240 27.13 -9.95 -7.76
CA ALA A 240 26.94 -11.38 -7.54
C ALA A 240 27.21 -11.71 -6.07
N ALA A 241 26.20 -11.60 -5.22
CA ALA A 241 26.30 -12.16 -3.87
C ALA A 241 26.45 -13.67 -3.98
N PRO A 242 27.42 -14.30 -3.30
CA PRO A 242 27.60 -15.75 -3.31
C PRO A 242 26.28 -16.43 -2.92
N ALA A 243 25.83 -17.36 -3.74
CA ALA A 243 24.56 -18.04 -3.54
C ALA A 243 24.69 -19.11 -2.44
N ASP A 244 24.34 -18.76 -1.21
CA ASP A 244 23.98 -19.78 -0.23
C ASP A 244 22.60 -20.33 -0.57
N TRP A 245 22.57 -21.48 -1.22
CA TRP A 245 21.35 -22.14 -1.68
C TRP A 245 20.38 -22.48 -0.53
N ALA A 246 20.90 -22.75 0.67
CA ALA A 246 20.05 -23.03 1.82
C ALA A 246 19.31 -21.75 2.27
N SER A 247 20.00 -20.61 2.32
CA SER A 247 19.39 -19.32 2.59
C SER A 247 18.40 -18.90 1.53
N LYS A 248 18.71 -19.14 0.23
CA LYS A 248 17.78 -18.91 -0.88
C LYS A 248 16.54 -19.78 -0.76
N GLY A 249 16.69 -21.06 -0.37
CA GLY A 249 15.55 -21.97 -0.13
C GLY A 249 14.67 -21.49 1.01
N ARG A 250 15.25 -21.07 2.14
CA ARG A 250 14.51 -20.47 3.26
C ARG A 250 13.78 -19.21 2.82
N LEU A 251 14.44 -18.31 2.10
CA LEU A 251 13.85 -17.09 1.57
C LEU A 251 12.68 -17.38 0.62
N PHE A 252 12.77 -18.42 -0.21
CA PHE A 252 11.68 -18.83 -1.09
C PHE A 252 10.43 -19.27 -0.31
N LEU A 253 10.63 -20.07 0.73
CA LEU A 253 9.52 -20.48 1.60
C LEU A 253 8.93 -19.29 2.36
N ASP A 254 9.78 -18.40 2.86
CA ASP A 254 9.35 -17.18 3.54
C ASP A 254 8.51 -16.31 2.61
N VAL A 255 8.96 -16.05 1.39
CA VAL A 255 8.24 -15.29 0.36
C VAL A 255 6.83 -15.84 0.13
N LEU A 256 6.68 -17.17 0.03
CA LEU A 256 5.37 -17.82 -0.20
C LEU A 256 4.44 -17.74 1.01
N GLY A 257 4.99 -17.85 2.22
CA GLY A 257 4.21 -17.84 3.46
C GLY A 257 3.87 -16.44 3.97
N ARG A 258 4.67 -15.44 3.62
CA ARG A 258 4.55 -14.04 4.10
C ARG A 258 3.15 -13.44 3.99
N PRO A 259 2.34 -13.69 2.94
CA PRO A 259 0.97 -13.18 2.86
C PRO A 259 0.06 -13.62 4.03
N LEU A 260 0.39 -14.70 4.71
CA LEU A 260 -0.40 -15.24 5.82
C LEU A 260 0.22 -14.99 7.21
N VAL A 261 1.38 -14.36 7.27
CA VAL A 261 2.11 -14.09 8.53
C VAL A 261 2.21 -12.62 8.82
N ASN A 262 2.32 -11.82 7.77
CA ASN A 262 2.49 -10.38 7.94
C ASN A 262 1.41 -9.89 8.89
N GLY A 263 1.82 -9.54 10.12
CA GLY A 263 0.97 -9.02 11.10
C GLY A 263 0.48 -9.88 12.23
N ILE A 264 0.95 -11.03 12.38
CA ILE A 264 0.76 -11.80 13.59
C ILE A 264 1.95 -11.45 14.50
N GLY A 265 1.70 -10.89 15.66
CA GLY A 265 2.73 -10.71 16.70
C GLY A 265 3.30 -12.08 17.09
N HIS A 266 4.30 -12.52 16.37
CA HIS A 266 4.96 -13.80 16.57
C HIS A 266 6.41 -13.55 16.97
N ALA A 267 6.94 -14.35 17.90
CA ALA A 267 8.31 -14.24 18.35
C ALA A 267 9.33 -14.48 17.21
N ASP A 268 8.96 -15.29 16.21
CA ASP A 268 9.77 -15.55 15.01
C ASP A 268 8.85 -15.60 13.78
N PRO A 269 8.59 -14.44 13.15
CA PRO A 269 7.73 -14.36 11.96
C PRO A 269 8.34 -15.08 10.75
N ASP A 270 9.66 -15.19 10.66
CA ASP A 270 10.31 -15.80 9.52
C ASP A 270 10.18 -17.33 9.56
N ALA A 271 10.36 -17.97 10.71
CA ALA A 271 10.13 -19.41 10.86
C ALA A 271 8.68 -19.80 10.56
N LEU A 272 7.71 -18.99 11.02
CA LEU A 272 6.30 -19.24 10.74
C LEU A 272 5.99 -19.08 9.26
N SER A 273 6.50 -18.06 8.59
CA SER A 273 6.27 -17.87 7.16
C SER A 273 6.90 -18.98 6.33
N GLN A 274 8.10 -19.44 6.67
CA GLN A 274 8.73 -20.59 6.03
C GLN A 274 7.90 -21.87 6.19
N ALA A 275 7.39 -22.13 7.40
CA ALA A 275 6.53 -23.28 7.67
C ALA A 275 5.23 -23.22 6.85
N LEU A 276 4.60 -22.04 6.76
CA LEU A 276 3.40 -21.85 5.95
C LEU A 276 3.68 -21.97 4.46
N GLY A 277 4.81 -21.43 3.98
CA GLY A 277 5.24 -21.61 2.60
C GLY A 277 5.44 -23.08 2.23
N ALA A 278 6.11 -23.85 3.09
CA ALA A 278 6.28 -25.28 2.93
C ALA A 278 4.92 -26.02 2.92
N ALA A 279 4.03 -25.71 3.89
CA ALA A 279 2.69 -26.26 3.95
C ALA A 279 1.88 -25.94 2.68
N GLY A 280 2.02 -24.73 2.14
CA GLY A 280 1.41 -24.33 0.87
C GLY A 280 1.89 -25.16 -0.31
N LEU A 281 3.19 -25.48 -0.40
CA LEU A 281 3.74 -26.36 -1.43
C LEU A 281 3.25 -27.81 -1.28
N VAL A 282 3.18 -28.33 -0.06
CA VAL A 282 2.62 -29.66 0.22
C VAL A 282 1.15 -29.71 -0.18
N ALA A 283 0.36 -28.69 0.21
CA ALA A 283 -1.04 -28.55 -0.20
C ALA A 283 -1.18 -28.47 -1.73
N LEU A 284 -0.30 -27.74 -2.41
CA LEU A 284 -0.25 -27.68 -3.87
C LEU A 284 -0.06 -29.07 -4.48
N ALA A 285 0.95 -29.82 -4.02
CA ALA A 285 1.22 -31.17 -4.51
C ALA A 285 0.02 -32.12 -4.31
N GLY A 286 -0.59 -32.08 -3.12
CA GLY A 286 -1.79 -32.88 -2.80
C GLY A 286 -3.00 -32.51 -3.67
N LEU A 287 -3.26 -31.21 -3.88
CA LEU A 287 -4.37 -30.72 -4.70
C LEU A 287 -4.14 -30.99 -6.21
N LEU A 288 -2.91 -30.89 -6.69
CA LEU A 288 -2.55 -31.25 -8.06
C LEU A 288 -2.79 -32.75 -8.30
N TYR A 289 -2.40 -33.60 -7.36
CA TYR A 289 -2.64 -35.03 -7.44
C TYR A 289 -4.13 -35.35 -7.45
N ALA A 290 -4.89 -34.79 -6.48
CA ALA A 290 -6.33 -35.02 -6.34
C ALA A 290 -7.15 -34.44 -7.50
N GLY A 291 -6.72 -33.29 -8.04
CA GLY A 291 -7.43 -32.53 -9.09
C GLY A 291 -6.93 -32.76 -10.52
N ARG A 292 -5.98 -33.68 -10.73
CA ARG A 292 -5.29 -33.87 -12.03
C ARG A 292 -6.19 -34.00 -13.25
N ALA A 293 -7.38 -34.58 -13.09
CA ALA A 293 -8.35 -34.74 -14.16
C ALA A 293 -8.99 -33.40 -14.56
N GLU A 294 -9.16 -32.48 -13.61
CA GLU A 294 -9.83 -31.19 -13.77
C GLU A 294 -8.88 -30.05 -14.19
N LEU A 295 -7.56 -30.22 -14.01
CA LEU A 295 -6.56 -29.17 -14.28
C LEU A 295 -6.64 -28.61 -15.69
N ARG A 296 -6.82 -29.52 -16.69
CA ARG A 296 -6.97 -29.12 -18.10
C ARG A 296 -8.25 -28.36 -18.37
N ALA A 297 -9.31 -28.69 -17.62
CA ALA A 297 -10.61 -28.03 -17.76
C ALA A 297 -10.64 -26.65 -17.06
N ARG A 298 -9.74 -26.42 -16.10
CA ARG A 298 -9.71 -25.20 -15.26
C ARG A 298 -8.28 -24.62 -15.16
N PRO A 299 -7.73 -24.05 -16.25
CA PRO A 299 -6.35 -23.55 -16.28
C PRO A 299 -6.11 -22.31 -15.40
N ALA A 300 -7.15 -21.69 -14.85
CA ALA A 300 -7.06 -20.49 -14.04
C ALA A 300 -6.14 -20.66 -12.82
N ALA A 301 -6.36 -21.70 -12.02
CA ALA A 301 -5.55 -21.96 -10.82
C ALA A 301 -4.08 -22.25 -11.17
N PRO A 302 -3.75 -23.15 -12.10
CA PRO A 302 -2.36 -23.39 -12.51
C PRO A 302 -1.63 -22.12 -12.97
N VAL A 303 -2.30 -21.21 -13.71
CA VAL A 303 -1.67 -19.96 -14.18
C VAL A 303 -1.32 -19.04 -13.02
N LEU A 304 -2.24 -18.82 -12.08
CA LEU A 304 -1.97 -17.99 -10.89
C LEU A 304 -0.83 -18.56 -10.06
N ILE A 305 -0.83 -19.88 -9.84
CA ILE A 305 0.20 -20.55 -9.06
C ILE A 305 1.54 -20.49 -9.80
N ALA A 306 1.58 -20.79 -11.09
CA ALA A 306 2.81 -20.73 -11.87
C ALA A 306 3.41 -19.32 -11.89
N TRP A 307 2.57 -18.30 -12.11
CA TRP A 307 3.03 -16.92 -12.07
C TRP A 307 3.65 -16.57 -10.72
N THR A 308 2.96 -16.88 -9.62
CA THR A 308 3.45 -16.53 -8.29
C THR A 308 4.70 -17.30 -7.87
N LEU A 309 4.83 -18.57 -8.26
CA LEU A 309 6.06 -19.34 -8.04
C LEU A 309 7.23 -18.74 -8.80
N LEU A 310 7.03 -18.35 -10.07
CA LEU A 310 8.06 -17.69 -10.88
C LEU A 310 8.45 -16.33 -10.30
N VAL A 311 7.47 -15.53 -9.82
CA VAL A 311 7.73 -14.28 -9.10
C VAL A 311 8.51 -14.53 -7.81
N ALA A 312 8.16 -15.55 -7.04
CA ALA A 312 8.90 -15.90 -5.84
C ALA A 312 10.36 -16.28 -6.16
N LEU A 313 10.59 -17.03 -7.23
CA LEU A 313 11.94 -17.37 -7.71
C LEU A 313 12.71 -16.12 -8.16
N GLU A 314 12.05 -15.17 -8.85
CA GLU A 314 12.66 -13.90 -9.25
C GLU A 314 13.08 -13.09 -8.02
N ILE A 315 12.18 -12.93 -7.02
CA ILE A 315 12.51 -12.23 -5.77
C ILE A 315 13.73 -12.86 -5.10
N VAL A 316 13.76 -14.18 -4.98
CA VAL A 316 14.88 -14.92 -4.36
C VAL A 316 16.18 -14.80 -5.16
N ALA A 317 16.10 -14.75 -6.48
CA ALA A 317 17.28 -14.59 -7.34
C ALA A 317 17.95 -13.22 -7.10
N PHE A 318 17.16 -12.15 -7.00
CA PHE A 318 17.67 -10.77 -7.00
C PHE A 318 17.66 -10.08 -5.62
N ARG A 319 17.07 -10.69 -4.58
CA ARG A 319 16.94 -10.07 -3.25
C ARG A 319 17.53 -10.95 -2.16
N SER A 320 17.99 -10.28 -1.09
CA SER A 320 18.46 -10.93 0.15
C SER A 320 17.41 -10.95 1.26
N ALA A 321 16.35 -10.15 1.13
CA ALA A 321 15.25 -10.04 2.10
C ALA A 321 13.91 -9.80 1.41
N VAL A 322 12.82 -10.09 2.13
CA VAL A 322 11.44 -9.88 1.64
C VAL A 322 10.93 -8.53 2.10
N ALA A 323 10.69 -7.64 1.17
CA ALA A 323 10.02 -6.38 1.48
C ALA A 323 8.53 -6.61 1.78
N PRO A 324 7.92 -5.84 2.73
CA PRO A 324 6.53 -6.05 3.16
C PRO A 324 5.51 -5.98 2.01
N TRP A 325 5.74 -5.16 1.00
CA TRP A 325 4.85 -5.02 -0.15
C TRP A 325 4.82 -6.23 -1.08
N TYR A 326 5.83 -7.11 -1.05
CA TYR A 326 5.81 -8.36 -1.83
C TYR A 326 4.73 -9.35 -1.39
N ALA A 327 4.17 -9.20 -0.17
CA ALA A 327 3.00 -9.98 0.22
C ALA A 327 1.83 -9.79 -0.78
N SER A 328 1.76 -8.63 -1.47
CA SER A 328 0.66 -8.35 -2.40
C SER A 328 0.59 -9.31 -3.59
N PRO A 329 1.59 -9.44 -4.46
CA PRO A 329 1.53 -10.37 -5.59
C PRO A 329 1.46 -11.83 -5.14
N LEU A 330 2.09 -12.16 -4.03
CA LEU A 330 2.19 -13.54 -3.54
C LEU A 330 0.89 -14.07 -2.90
N THR A 331 -0.06 -13.19 -2.56
CA THR A 331 -1.43 -13.62 -2.20
C THR A 331 -2.11 -14.43 -3.30
N LEU A 332 -1.72 -14.24 -4.57
CA LEU A 332 -2.30 -15.00 -5.68
C LEU A 332 -1.87 -16.49 -5.70
N PHE A 333 -0.78 -16.86 -5.01
CA PHE A 333 -0.46 -18.26 -4.74
C PHE A 333 -1.59 -18.92 -3.93
N TRP A 334 -1.98 -18.30 -2.82
CA TRP A 334 -3.03 -18.80 -1.94
C TRP A 334 -4.42 -18.73 -2.59
N ALA A 335 -4.68 -17.68 -3.38
CA ALA A 335 -5.88 -17.62 -4.20
C ALA A 335 -5.93 -18.76 -5.23
N GLY A 336 -4.81 -19.07 -5.86
CA GLY A 336 -4.67 -20.23 -6.75
C GLY A 336 -4.94 -21.56 -6.04
N LEU A 337 -4.45 -21.75 -4.82
CA LEU A 337 -4.76 -22.94 -4.01
C LEU A 337 -6.25 -23.03 -3.67
N VAL A 338 -6.91 -21.94 -3.35
CA VAL A 338 -8.37 -21.90 -3.11
C VAL A 338 -9.13 -22.29 -4.39
N LEU A 339 -8.72 -21.78 -5.56
CA LEU A 339 -9.32 -22.16 -6.84
C LEU A 339 -9.09 -23.65 -7.17
N LEU A 340 -7.91 -24.16 -6.88
CA LEU A 340 -7.56 -25.56 -7.10
C LEU A 340 -8.36 -26.47 -6.17
N ALA A 341 -8.46 -26.10 -4.88
CA ALA A 341 -9.27 -26.78 -3.90
C ALA A 341 -10.76 -26.81 -4.29
N ALA A 342 -11.26 -25.75 -4.93
CA ALA A 342 -12.64 -25.70 -5.41
C ALA A 342 -12.97 -26.79 -6.46
N ALA A 343 -11.96 -27.35 -7.10
CA ALA A 343 -12.08 -28.48 -8.04
C ALA A 343 -11.93 -29.86 -7.36
N ALA A 344 -11.46 -29.92 -6.11
CA ALA A 344 -11.22 -31.16 -5.37
C ALA A 344 -12.54 -31.82 -4.88
N PRO A 345 -12.50 -33.09 -4.46
CA PRO A 345 -13.61 -33.75 -3.78
C PRO A 345 -14.11 -32.97 -2.56
N ALA A 346 -15.42 -33.08 -2.24
CA ALA A 346 -16.09 -32.24 -1.25
C ALA A 346 -15.38 -32.12 0.11
N PRO A 347 -14.89 -33.17 0.77
CA PRO A 347 -14.22 -33.04 2.06
C PRO A 347 -12.88 -32.30 1.96
N ALA A 348 -12.05 -32.62 0.96
CA ALA A 348 -10.78 -31.94 0.74
C ALA A 348 -10.97 -30.47 0.36
N ARG A 349 -12.01 -30.17 -0.44
CA ARG A 349 -12.43 -28.81 -0.80
C ARG A 349 -12.77 -27.99 0.44
N ALA A 350 -13.65 -28.52 1.29
CA ALA A 350 -14.09 -27.83 2.49
C ALA A 350 -12.93 -27.58 3.45
N ALA A 351 -12.10 -28.59 3.70
CA ALA A 351 -10.93 -28.48 4.57
C ALA A 351 -9.95 -27.42 4.07
N ALA A 352 -9.56 -27.46 2.79
CA ALA A 352 -8.59 -26.51 2.23
C ALA A 352 -9.11 -25.06 2.22
N ILE A 353 -10.37 -24.85 1.79
CA ILE A 353 -10.98 -23.52 1.76
C ILE A 353 -11.11 -22.96 3.18
N PHE A 354 -11.57 -23.78 4.14
CA PHE A 354 -11.72 -23.37 5.53
C PHE A 354 -10.37 -23.02 6.16
N THR A 355 -9.33 -23.83 5.95
CA THR A 355 -7.98 -23.58 6.47
C THR A 355 -7.42 -22.25 5.94
N VAL A 356 -7.49 -22.01 4.62
CA VAL A 356 -7.01 -20.73 4.04
C VAL A 356 -7.85 -19.55 4.53
N ALA A 357 -9.16 -19.70 4.65
CA ALA A 357 -10.03 -18.66 5.18
C ALA A 357 -9.70 -18.33 6.65
N ALA A 358 -9.49 -19.34 7.49
CA ALA A 358 -9.12 -19.17 8.90
C ALA A 358 -7.75 -18.46 9.05
N LEU A 359 -6.76 -18.86 8.26
CA LEU A 359 -5.45 -18.21 8.22
C LEU A 359 -5.56 -16.76 7.74
N ALA A 360 -6.30 -16.52 6.65
CA ALA A 360 -6.52 -15.17 6.13
C ALA A 360 -7.30 -14.28 7.11
N LEU A 361 -8.24 -14.84 7.86
CA LEU A 361 -8.97 -14.12 8.89
C LEU A 361 -8.07 -13.77 10.08
N ARG A 362 -7.23 -14.70 10.51
CA ARG A 362 -6.26 -14.47 11.61
C ARG A 362 -5.33 -13.30 11.30
N VAL A 363 -4.92 -13.13 10.05
CA VAL A 363 -4.01 -12.04 9.61
C VAL A 363 -4.68 -10.67 9.65
N GLN A 364 -6.01 -10.58 9.75
CA GLN A 364 -6.71 -9.29 9.73
C GLN A 364 -6.47 -8.42 10.98
N GLY A 365 -5.92 -8.95 12.06
CA GLY A 365 -5.57 -8.19 13.28
C GLY A 365 -4.20 -7.52 13.20
N GLY A 366 -3.90 -6.59 14.13
CA GLY A 366 -2.57 -6.02 14.35
C GLY A 366 -1.94 -5.32 13.14
N TRP A 367 -2.69 -4.68 12.29
CA TRP A 367 -2.21 -3.98 11.09
C TRP A 367 -1.41 -2.72 11.43
N GLU A 368 -1.64 -2.12 12.59
CA GLU A 368 -0.94 -0.92 13.06
C GLU A 368 0.57 -1.15 13.18
N ASP A 369 0.95 -2.32 13.68
CA ASP A 369 2.37 -2.67 13.87
C ASP A 369 3.11 -3.00 12.57
N LYS A 370 2.37 -3.13 11.47
CA LYS A 370 2.85 -3.67 10.19
C LYS A 370 2.99 -2.67 9.09
N SER A 371 2.38 -1.54 9.30
CA SER A 371 2.41 -0.49 8.31
C SER A 371 3.72 0.26 8.39
N PHE A 372 4.67 -0.15 7.58
CA PHE A 372 5.93 0.55 7.41
C PHE A 372 5.74 2.04 6.99
N TYR A 373 4.57 2.37 6.41
CA TYR A 373 4.24 3.69 5.90
C TYR A 373 3.11 4.39 6.65
N LEU A 374 2.31 3.65 7.44
CA LEU A 374 1.20 4.24 8.18
C LEU A 374 1.71 4.93 9.44
N PRO A 375 0.96 5.54 10.18
CA PRO A 375 0.92 6.82 10.85
C PRO A 375 2.29 7.43 11.19
N SER A 376 3.37 6.70 10.97
CA SER A 376 4.68 7.08 11.46
C SER A 376 5.57 7.82 10.46
N ARG A 377 5.58 7.45 9.17
CA ARG A 377 6.53 8.01 8.21
C ARG A 377 5.93 8.98 7.21
N ALA A 378 4.72 8.72 6.73
CA ALA A 378 4.14 9.52 5.66
C ALA A 378 3.96 11.00 6.03
N PRO A 379 3.45 11.38 7.21
CA PRO A 379 3.37 12.77 7.61
C PRO A 379 4.73 13.47 7.75
N ALA A 380 5.73 12.76 8.33
CA ALA A 380 7.07 13.30 8.47
C ALA A 380 7.77 13.47 7.10
N SER A 381 7.61 12.49 6.21
CA SER A 381 8.10 12.58 4.85
C SER A 381 7.44 13.74 4.09
N ALA A 382 6.14 13.94 4.24
CA ALA A 382 5.42 15.06 3.64
C ALA A 382 5.93 16.42 4.15
N ALA A 383 6.21 16.52 5.45
CA ALA A 383 6.79 17.73 6.05
C ALA A 383 8.19 18.00 5.49
N CYS A 384 9.05 16.98 5.47
CA CYS A 384 10.40 17.07 4.90
C CYS A 384 10.39 17.48 3.42
N LEU A 385 9.49 16.92 2.62
CA LEU A 385 9.37 17.27 1.21
C LEU A 385 8.89 18.71 1.01
N ARG A 386 8.01 19.20 1.88
CA ARG A 386 7.52 20.60 1.81
C ARG A 386 8.63 21.60 2.05
N GLU A 387 9.54 21.29 2.96
CA GLU A 387 10.67 22.15 3.33
C GLU A 387 11.97 21.77 2.61
N TRP A 388 11.88 21.14 1.45
CA TRP A 388 12.99 20.53 0.73
C TRP A 388 14.23 21.41 0.58
N ARG A 389 14.08 22.76 0.56
CA ARG A 389 15.20 23.70 0.44
C ARG A 389 16.04 23.80 1.71
N THR A 390 15.42 23.64 2.86
CA THR A 390 16.02 23.83 4.19
C THR A 390 15.99 22.59 5.03
N ALA A 391 15.52 21.46 4.44
CA ALA A 391 15.34 20.21 5.13
C ALA A 391 16.69 19.69 5.68
N PRO A 392 16.70 19.25 6.94
CA PRO A 392 17.90 18.65 7.54
C PRO A 392 18.25 17.32 6.85
N PRO A 393 19.52 16.85 6.94
CA PRO A 393 19.94 15.60 6.30
C PRO A 393 19.06 14.38 6.64
N ALA A 394 18.57 14.27 7.89
CA ALA A 394 17.65 13.22 8.31
C ALA A 394 16.34 13.16 7.49
N CYS A 395 15.95 14.24 6.83
CA CYS A 395 14.80 14.27 5.94
C CYS A 395 14.98 13.39 4.69
N HIS A 396 16.22 13.20 4.25
CA HIS A 396 16.49 12.31 3.12
C HIS A 396 16.01 10.88 3.41
N ASP A 397 16.37 10.32 4.54
CA ASP A 397 15.96 8.96 4.94
C ASP A 397 14.46 8.84 5.19
N ARG A 398 13.82 9.93 5.63
CA ARG A 398 12.37 9.97 5.84
C ARG A 398 11.59 9.93 4.53
N VAL A 399 12.13 10.55 3.47
CA VAL A 399 11.48 10.58 2.15
C VAL A 399 11.83 9.35 1.32
N PHE A 400 13.08 8.92 1.30
CA PHE A 400 13.56 7.91 0.36
C PHE A 400 13.82 6.53 0.97
N GLN A 401 14.08 6.40 2.27
CA GLN A 401 14.25 5.13 3.00
C GLN A 401 15.42 4.22 2.57
N TRP A 402 16.31 4.68 1.72
CA TRP A 402 17.49 3.89 1.31
C TRP A 402 18.79 4.32 1.98
N GLY A 403 18.71 5.05 3.10
CA GLY A 403 19.84 5.44 3.92
C GLY A 403 20.66 6.61 3.35
N GLU A 404 21.75 6.93 4.03
CA GLU A 404 22.61 8.08 3.70
C GLU A 404 23.30 8.01 2.33
N SER A 405 23.16 6.92 1.61
CA SER A 405 23.73 6.75 0.26
C SER A 405 22.98 7.56 -0.82
N GLY A 406 21.96 8.31 -0.42
CA GLY A 406 21.16 9.15 -1.29
C GLY A 406 21.98 10.22 -1.99
N ARG A 407 21.62 10.51 -3.22
CA ARG A 407 22.25 11.58 -3.98
C ARG A 407 21.87 12.92 -3.34
N PRO A 408 22.82 13.83 -3.07
CA PRO A 408 22.60 15.04 -2.26
C PRO A 408 21.50 15.98 -2.79
N ASN A 409 21.00 15.75 -4.00
CA ASN A 409 19.98 16.61 -4.63
C ASN A 409 18.63 15.92 -4.87
N GLU A 410 18.39 14.72 -4.34
CA GLU A 410 17.14 13.98 -4.63
C GLU A 410 15.90 14.67 -4.08
N LEU A 411 15.99 15.31 -2.90
CA LEU A 411 14.89 16.13 -2.37
C LEU A 411 14.54 17.29 -3.30
N ALA A 412 15.55 17.93 -3.90
CA ALA A 412 15.32 19.01 -4.85
C ALA A 412 14.72 18.49 -6.16
N LEU A 413 15.18 17.33 -6.66
CA LEU A 413 14.61 16.70 -7.85
C LEU A 413 13.13 16.36 -7.69
N LEU A 414 12.70 16.05 -6.47
CA LEU A 414 11.31 15.77 -6.13
C LEU A 414 10.55 17.07 -5.80
N GLY A 415 11.10 17.91 -4.92
CA GLY A 415 10.42 19.07 -4.34
C GLY A 415 10.21 20.22 -5.32
N GLU A 416 11.23 20.61 -6.09
CA GLU A 416 11.14 21.74 -7.00
C GLU A 416 10.07 21.60 -8.09
N PRO A 417 9.99 20.47 -8.85
CA PRO A 417 8.96 20.31 -9.88
C PRO A 417 7.55 20.25 -9.28
N LEU A 418 7.39 19.69 -8.09
CA LEU A 418 6.09 19.58 -7.41
C LEU A 418 5.62 20.94 -6.92
N GLU A 419 6.49 21.70 -6.25
CA GLU A 419 6.17 23.02 -5.73
C GLU A 419 5.81 23.99 -6.84
N ARG A 420 6.63 24.07 -7.90
CA ARG A 420 6.38 24.93 -9.07
C ARG A 420 5.00 24.70 -9.70
N ARG A 421 4.45 23.50 -9.58
CA ARG A 421 3.15 23.12 -10.15
C ARG A 421 2.03 23.01 -9.13
N GLY A 422 2.28 23.23 -7.85
CA GLY A 422 1.30 23.07 -6.77
C GLY A 422 0.78 21.62 -6.66
N LEU A 423 1.66 20.63 -6.74
CA LEU A 423 1.33 19.21 -6.74
C LEU A 423 1.66 18.56 -5.40
N SER A 424 0.99 17.44 -5.08
CA SER A 424 1.21 16.64 -3.88
C SER A 424 1.14 17.48 -2.59
N VAL A 425 2.19 17.46 -1.78
CA VAL A 425 2.28 18.24 -0.52
C VAL A 425 2.19 19.76 -0.73
N PHE A 426 2.40 20.25 -1.94
CA PHE A 426 2.22 21.65 -2.34
C PHE A 426 0.84 21.93 -2.95
N GLY A 427 0.00 20.89 -3.07
CA GLY A 427 -1.35 21.00 -3.61
C GLY A 427 -2.30 21.76 -2.70
N PRO A 428 -3.59 21.84 -3.09
CA PRO A 428 -4.61 22.57 -2.32
C PRO A 428 -4.97 21.90 -0.98
N HIS A 429 -4.59 20.64 -0.78
CA HIS A 429 -4.78 19.90 0.48
C HIS A 429 -3.43 19.57 1.08
N ARG A 430 -3.18 20.05 2.30
CA ARG A 430 -1.89 19.92 2.98
C ARG A 430 -2.09 19.46 4.42
N THR A 431 -1.17 18.61 4.88
CA THR A 431 -1.08 18.20 6.28
C THR A 431 0.26 18.66 6.85
N TYR A 432 0.23 19.32 7.98
CA TYR A 432 1.41 19.70 8.75
C TYR A 432 1.45 18.88 10.02
N LEU A 433 2.63 18.42 10.43
CA LEU A 433 2.85 17.82 11.73
C LEU A 433 3.13 18.90 12.76
N ALA A 434 2.39 18.91 13.83
CA ALA A 434 2.61 19.84 14.93
C ALA A 434 3.89 19.51 15.73
N GLN A 435 4.48 18.34 15.52
CA GLN A 435 5.71 17.89 16.20
C GLN A 435 6.96 18.05 15.34
N GLY A 436 6.83 18.38 14.06
CA GLY A 436 7.96 18.46 13.14
C GLY A 436 8.65 19.83 13.21
N ASP A 437 9.95 19.83 13.32
CA ASP A 437 10.76 21.04 13.26
C ASP A 437 10.65 21.80 11.94
N VAL A 438 10.12 21.15 10.92
CA VAL A 438 10.29 21.56 9.55
C VAL A 438 9.09 22.32 9.00
N ALA A 439 7.87 22.00 9.45
CA ALA A 439 6.64 22.59 8.86
C ALA A 439 5.91 23.59 9.74
N VAL A 440 6.18 23.58 11.05
CA VAL A 440 5.37 24.32 12.03
C VAL A 440 6.23 25.14 13.00
N GLY A 441 7.54 25.15 12.82
CA GLY A 441 8.48 25.78 13.73
C GLY A 441 8.84 24.86 14.91
N ARG A 442 9.82 25.29 15.70
CA ARG A 442 10.32 24.49 16.83
C ARG A 442 9.24 24.30 17.88
N VAL A 443 9.06 23.08 18.35
CA VAL A 443 8.28 22.78 19.56
C VAL A 443 9.03 23.37 20.75
N ALA A 444 8.44 24.37 21.37
CA ALA A 444 8.94 24.93 22.62
C ALA A 444 8.08 24.42 23.77
N SER A 445 8.63 23.64 24.67
CA SER A 445 7.96 23.27 25.91
C SER A 445 8.19 24.33 26.96
N THR A 446 7.13 24.68 27.68
CA THR A 446 7.24 25.54 28.88
C THR A 446 8.06 24.89 29.98
N ASN A 447 8.17 23.57 29.97
CA ASN A 447 9.02 22.78 30.85
C ASN A 447 9.59 21.58 30.07
N PRO A 448 10.84 21.62 29.59
CA PRO A 448 11.44 20.55 28.82
C PRO A 448 11.48 19.19 29.53
N LYS A 449 11.43 19.17 30.86
CA LYS A 449 11.39 17.95 31.66
C LYS A 449 9.98 17.36 31.80
N ALA A 450 8.96 18.15 31.50
CA ALA A 450 7.56 17.76 31.64
C ALA A 450 6.92 17.31 30.32
N ALA A 451 7.64 17.44 29.19
CA ALA A 451 7.23 16.94 27.88
C ALA A 451 8.27 15.95 27.38
N ALA A 452 7.85 14.75 27.08
CA ALA A 452 8.70 13.72 26.53
C ALA A 452 7.99 12.95 25.43
N PHE A 453 8.74 12.48 24.46
CA PHE A 453 8.24 11.63 23.38
C PHE A 453 8.57 10.18 23.72
N PHE A 454 7.56 9.32 23.67
CA PHE A 454 7.72 7.91 23.94
C PHE A 454 7.21 7.08 22.76
N SER A 455 7.81 5.91 22.57
CA SER A 455 7.25 4.93 21.65
C SER A 455 5.83 4.54 22.08
N ARG A 456 4.98 4.13 21.13
CA ARG A 456 3.58 3.75 21.39
C ARG A 456 3.42 2.64 22.44
N ASP A 457 4.45 1.85 22.70
CA ASP A 457 4.49 0.85 23.77
C ASP A 457 4.74 1.46 25.17
N GLY A 458 5.00 2.79 25.25
CA GLY A 458 5.24 3.53 26.48
C GLY A 458 6.51 3.13 27.24
N ARG A 459 7.37 2.28 26.64
CA ARG A 459 8.50 1.66 27.36
C ARG A 459 9.84 2.26 27.01
N THR A 460 9.99 2.86 25.86
CA THR A 460 11.28 3.36 25.39
C THR A 460 11.19 4.87 25.17
N PRO A 461 12.05 5.69 25.83
CA PRO A 461 12.25 7.07 25.39
C PRO A 461 12.67 7.02 23.94
N GLY A 462 11.85 7.63 23.06
CA GLY A 462 12.15 7.62 21.65
C GLY A 462 13.27 8.58 21.33
N ASP A 463 14.02 8.27 20.30
CA ASP A 463 14.87 9.24 19.65
C ASP A 463 14.00 10.42 19.19
N PRO A 464 14.30 11.67 19.56
CA PRO A 464 13.59 12.86 19.07
C PRO A 464 13.47 12.90 17.55
N ASP A 465 14.39 12.25 16.83
CA ASP A 465 14.35 12.12 15.38
C ASP A 465 13.30 11.09 14.88
N ASP A 466 12.77 10.27 15.76
CA ASP A 466 11.71 9.28 15.47
C ASP A 466 10.32 9.77 15.96
N PHE A 467 10.14 11.08 16.14
CA PHE A 467 8.95 11.71 16.72
C PHE A 467 7.62 11.28 16.06
N HIS A 468 7.64 10.85 14.82
CA HIS A 468 6.47 10.38 14.07
C HIS A 468 5.92 9.02 14.55
N ARG A 469 6.70 8.30 15.37
CA ARG A 469 6.28 7.07 16.07
C ARG A 469 5.96 7.32 17.54
N LEU A 470 6.20 8.56 17.99
CA LEU A 470 6.18 8.88 19.39
C LEU A 470 4.90 9.59 19.74
N ASP A 471 4.23 9.09 20.74
CA ASP A 471 3.17 9.81 21.40
C ASP A 471 3.81 10.95 22.21
N LEU A 472 3.18 12.12 22.16
CA LEU A 472 3.58 13.22 23.01
C LEU A 472 3.01 12.97 24.42
N VAL A 473 3.89 12.87 25.40
CA VAL A 473 3.53 12.67 26.80
C VAL A 473 3.73 13.99 27.55
N LEU A 474 2.65 14.51 28.12
CA LEU A 474 2.69 15.71 28.92
C LEU A 474 2.39 15.40 30.38
N ALA A 475 3.26 15.88 31.29
CA ALA A 475 2.97 15.89 32.71
C ALA A 475 1.76 16.82 33.01
N PRO A 476 1.06 16.65 34.13
CA PRO A 476 0.02 17.57 34.56
C PRO A 476 0.49 19.00 34.49
N ASP A 477 -0.37 19.89 33.99
CA ASP A 477 -0.13 21.34 33.81
C ASP A 477 1.04 21.69 32.88
N ALA A 478 1.64 20.71 32.22
CA ALA A 478 2.61 20.97 31.16
C ALA A 478 1.94 21.44 29.88
N ALA A 479 2.62 22.31 29.17
CA ALA A 479 2.16 22.80 27.87
C ALA A 479 3.28 22.71 26.81
N VAL A 480 2.87 22.43 25.60
CA VAL A 480 3.71 22.52 24.40
C VAL A 480 3.15 23.60 23.48
N THR A 481 4.02 24.38 22.89
CA THR A 481 3.64 25.45 21.97
C THR A 481 4.27 25.25 20.59
N TRP A 482 3.51 25.61 19.54
CA TRP A 482 3.96 25.63 18.16
C TRP A 482 3.67 26.97 17.54
N ARG A 483 4.62 27.50 16.78
CA ARG A 483 4.38 28.65 15.93
C ARG A 483 3.98 28.17 14.54
N VAL A 484 2.82 28.59 14.07
CA VAL A 484 2.20 28.12 12.82
C VAL A 484 1.93 29.30 11.92
N ASP A 485 2.47 29.28 10.70
CA ASP A 485 2.19 30.25 9.66
C ASP A 485 1.04 29.74 8.78
N LEU A 486 -0.11 30.38 8.89
CA LEU A 486 -1.32 29.98 8.15
C LEU A 486 -1.45 30.78 6.85
N PRO A 487 -1.60 30.12 5.69
CA PRO A 487 -1.79 30.79 4.41
C PRO A 487 -3.05 31.68 4.38
N PRO A 488 -3.06 32.78 3.60
CA PRO A 488 -4.22 33.68 3.54
C PRO A 488 -5.41 33.08 2.77
N ASN A 489 -5.16 32.11 1.88
CA ASN A 489 -6.16 31.51 1.02
C ASN A 489 -6.77 30.20 1.58
N LEU A 490 -6.87 30.10 2.89
CA LEU A 490 -7.45 28.93 3.55
C LEU A 490 -8.91 28.69 3.15
N LYS A 491 -9.23 27.45 2.79
CA LYS A 491 -10.58 26.90 2.71
C LYS A 491 -10.96 26.27 4.04
N SER A 492 -10.04 25.48 4.60
CA SER A 492 -10.15 24.90 5.95
C SER A 492 -8.76 24.79 6.57
N ALA A 493 -8.70 24.85 7.88
CA ALA A 493 -7.52 24.56 8.68
C ALA A 493 -7.99 23.98 10.02
N ARG A 494 -7.46 22.83 10.40
CA ARG A 494 -7.87 22.14 11.62
C ARG A 494 -6.66 21.49 12.27
N PHE A 495 -6.46 21.80 13.56
CA PHE A 495 -5.57 21.04 14.42
C PHE A 495 -6.31 19.81 14.94
N GLU A 496 -5.66 18.67 14.96
CA GLU A 496 -6.23 17.41 15.45
C GLU A 496 -5.18 16.60 16.22
N THR A 497 -5.60 15.99 17.31
CA THR A 497 -4.89 14.94 18.05
C THR A 497 -5.90 14.07 18.79
N ARG A 498 -5.49 12.90 19.24
CA ARG A 498 -6.25 12.10 20.19
C ARG A 498 -5.53 12.10 21.53
N VAL A 499 -6.30 12.13 22.59
CA VAL A 499 -5.80 12.18 23.96
C VAL A 499 -6.19 10.92 24.67
N ARG A 500 -5.21 10.25 25.29
CA ARG A 500 -5.43 9.05 26.09
C ARG A 500 -5.07 9.33 27.55
N ALA A 501 -5.91 8.88 28.46
CA ALA A 501 -5.58 8.82 29.87
C ALA A 501 -4.90 7.49 30.18
N SER A 502 -3.86 7.50 31.03
CA SER A 502 -3.20 6.28 31.47
C SER A 502 -4.17 5.35 32.19
N ALA A 503 -4.18 4.09 31.83
CA ALA A 503 -5.01 3.06 32.46
C ALA A 503 -4.70 2.82 33.97
N ASN A 504 -3.55 3.31 34.44
CA ASN A 504 -3.10 3.10 35.81
C ASN A 504 -3.69 4.12 36.82
N ASP A 505 -4.58 5.01 36.37
CA ASP A 505 -5.21 5.98 37.26
C ASP A 505 -6.73 6.03 37.02
N PRO A 506 -7.50 5.15 37.66
CA PRO A 506 -8.91 4.92 37.33
C PRO A 506 -9.87 5.99 37.84
N MET A 507 -9.43 7.02 38.59
CA MET A 507 -10.37 7.85 39.35
C MET A 507 -10.58 9.30 38.87
N LEU A 508 -9.81 9.83 37.91
CA LEU A 508 -9.93 11.22 37.54
C LEU A 508 -10.10 11.42 36.05
N ALA A 509 -11.25 11.98 35.66
CA ALA A 509 -11.39 12.56 34.32
C ALA A 509 -10.40 13.74 34.19
N ARG A 510 -9.57 13.70 33.14
CA ARG A 510 -8.52 14.70 32.90
C ARG A 510 -8.88 15.59 31.73
N GLY A 511 -8.53 16.85 31.80
CA GLY A 511 -8.73 17.79 30.73
C GLY A 511 -7.50 17.88 29.82
N ALA A 512 -7.72 17.94 28.51
CA ALA A 512 -6.75 18.41 27.55
C ALA A 512 -7.30 19.63 26.84
N ARG A 513 -6.48 20.67 26.64
CA ARG A 513 -6.88 21.93 26.02
C ARG A 513 -5.92 22.30 24.91
N VAL A 514 -6.45 22.67 23.76
CA VAL A 514 -5.69 23.35 22.71
C VAL A 514 -6.29 24.72 22.45
N GLU A 515 -5.43 25.73 22.36
CA GLU A 515 -5.84 27.13 22.15
C GLU A 515 -4.83 27.83 21.23
N VAL A 516 -5.26 28.93 20.62
CA VAL A 516 -4.36 29.92 20.02
C VAL A 516 -4.02 30.94 21.12
N ALA A 517 -2.74 31.04 21.46
CA ALA A 517 -2.28 31.90 22.55
C ALA A 517 -2.63 33.37 22.29
N GLY A 518 -3.27 34.01 23.26
CA GLY A 518 -3.72 35.40 23.19
C GLY A 518 -5.05 35.63 22.46
N GLU A 519 -5.71 34.58 22.00
CA GLU A 519 -7.03 34.68 21.36
C GLU A 519 -8.10 34.02 22.24
N PRO A 520 -9.34 34.58 22.27
CA PRO A 520 -10.42 33.96 23.02
C PRO A 520 -10.87 32.64 22.36
N GLY A 521 -11.14 31.65 23.17
CA GLY A 521 -11.61 30.34 22.71
C GLY A 521 -10.52 29.29 22.76
N GLY A 522 -10.88 28.09 22.40
CA GLY A 522 -10.03 26.88 22.37
C GLY A 522 -10.90 25.63 22.34
N ALA A 523 -10.33 24.50 22.07
CA ALA A 523 -10.99 23.19 22.19
C ALA A 523 -10.52 22.52 23.48
N ARG A 524 -11.45 21.87 24.17
CA ARG A 524 -11.19 21.11 25.40
C ARG A 524 -11.80 19.74 25.28
N ALA A 525 -11.04 18.73 25.64
CA ALA A 525 -11.52 17.36 25.78
C ALA A 525 -11.43 16.95 27.26
N LEU A 526 -12.47 16.31 27.77
CA LEU A 526 -12.46 15.61 29.06
C LEU A 526 -12.31 14.13 28.76
N VAL A 527 -11.16 13.58 29.14
CA VAL A 527 -10.82 12.19 28.86
C VAL A 527 -11.13 11.38 30.10
N PRO A 528 -12.10 10.43 30.04
CA PRO A 528 -12.36 9.53 31.15
C PRO A 528 -11.15 8.62 31.38
N ALA A 529 -11.01 8.08 32.59
CA ALA A 529 -9.95 7.15 32.93
C ALA A 529 -9.93 5.95 31.96
N GLY A 530 -8.77 5.69 31.35
CA GLY A 530 -8.64 4.65 30.33
C GLY A 530 -9.36 4.95 29.00
N GLY A 531 -9.91 6.16 28.84
CA GLY A 531 -10.59 6.60 27.62
C GLY A 531 -9.65 7.22 26.59
N ASP A 532 -10.18 7.37 25.39
CA ASP A 532 -9.55 7.95 24.21
C ASP A 532 -10.51 8.97 23.58
N GLU A 533 -10.14 10.24 23.56
CA GLU A 533 -11.00 11.32 23.09
C GLU A 533 -10.31 12.17 22.03
N PRO A 534 -11.00 12.52 20.92
CA PRO A 534 -10.48 13.43 19.91
C PRO A 534 -10.45 14.87 20.44
N LEU A 535 -9.35 15.57 20.18
CA LEU A 535 -9.19 16.99 20.46
C LEU A 535 -8.90 17.72 19.14
N ALA A 536 -9.76 18.65 18.76
CA ALA A 536 -9.63 19.38 17.51
C ALA A 536 -9.96 20.86 17.65
N LEU A 537 -9.23 21.71 16.92
CA LEU A 537 -9.41 23.17 16.90
C LEU A 537 -9.48 23.68 15.46
N ASP A 538 -10.53 24.44 15.13
CA ASP A 538 -10.65 25.11 13.83
C ASP A 538 -9.75 26.36 13.80
N LEU A 539 -8.88 26.43 12.80
CA LEU A 539 -7.91 27.50 12.61
C LEU A 539 -8.25 28.42 11.43
N ARG A 540 -9.40 28.27 10.76
CA ARG A 540 -9.77 29.06 9.57
C ARG A 540 -9.82 30.56 9.82
N THR A 541 -10.23 30.97 11.03
CA THR A 541 -10.33 32.39 11.43
C THR A 541 -8.99 33.10 11.49
N PHE A 542 -7.90 32.35 11.48
CA PHE A 542 -6.53 32.85 11.54
C PHE A 542 -5.82 32.86 10.19
N ALA A 543 -6.56 32.74 9.09
CA ALA A 543 -5.98 32.75 7.73
C ALA A 543 -5.09 33.98 7.51
N GLY A 544 -3.90 33.78 6.96
CA GLY A 544 -2.90 34.81 6.71
C GLY A 544 -2.15 35.31 7.95
N ARG A 545 -2.32 34.67 9.09
CA ARG A 545 -1.66 35.05 10.36
C ARG A 545 -0.67 34.00 10.79
N THR A 546 0.39 34.42 11.46
CA THR A 546 1.25 33.56 12.27
C THR A 546 0.59 33.43 13.65
N VAL A 547 0.27 32.22 14.06
CA VAL A 547 -0.37 31.94 15.36
C VAL A 547 0.55 31.05 16.22
N THR A 548 0.40 31.19 17.53
CA THR A 548 1.01 30.28 18.50
C THR A 548 -0.06 29.36 19.05
N LEU A 549 -0.01 28.08 18.66
CA LEU A 549 -0.87 27.04 19.25
C LEU A 549 -0.28 26.59 20.56
N ARG A 550 -1.12 26.40 21.56
CA ARG A 550 -0.74 25.87 22.88
C ARG A 550 -1.59 24.66 23.21
N LEU A 551 -0.95 23.52 23.42
CA LEU A 551 -1.57 22.29 23.90
C LEU A 551 -1.18 22.08 25.37
N THR A 552 -2.17 21.95 26.24
CA THR A 552 -1.97 21.84 27.69
C THR A 552 -2.64 20.55 28.19
N ALA A 553 -1.96 19.84 29.06
CA ALA A 553 -2.54 18.78 29.87
C ALA A 553 -3.10 19.43 31.16
N GLU A 554 -4.43 19.46 31.30
CA GLU A 554 -5.10 20.02 32.49
C GLU A 554 -5.37 18.91 33.51
N GLY A 555 -4.93 19.05 34.73
CA GLY A 555 -5.24 18.12 35.81
C GLY A 555 -4.48 18.47 37.08
N ALA A 556 -5.20 18.64 38.17
CA ALA A 556 -4.60 18.90 39.46
C ALA A 556 -4.01 17.61 40.05
N GLU A 557 -2.87 17.77 40.67
CA GLU A 557 -2.19 16.90 41.61
C GLU A 557 -1.62 15.55 41.08
N ALA A 558 -0.35 15.35 41.32
CA ALA A 558 0.47 14.10 41.39
C ALA A 558 -0.02 12.85 40.57
N GLY A 559 -0.52 13.06 39.37
CA GLY A 559 -1.07 12.00 38.58
C GLY A 559 -0.18 11.56 37.41
N ALA A 560 -0.55 10.47 36.77
CA ALA A 560 0.14 9.97 35.59
C ALA A 560 0.07 10.97 34.41
N PRO A 561 1.06 11.01 33.52
CA PRO A 561 1.08 11.90 32.38
C PRO A 561 -0.05 11.59 31.38
N MET A 562 -0.46 12.58 30.60
CA MET A 562 -1.39 12.42 29.49
C MET A 562 -0.62 12.09 28.22
N VAL A 563 -1.17 11.18 27.45
CA VAL A 563 -0.59 10.72 26.17
C VAL A 563 -1.42 11.29 25.02
N PHE A 564 -0.76 12.00 24.12
CA PHE A 564 -1.35 12.54 22.91
C PHE A 564 -0.82 11.80 21.70
N GLU A 565 -1.69 11.30 20.84
CA GLU A 565 -1.29 10.85 19.51
C GLU A 565 -0.60 12.00 18.76
N PRO A 566 0.29 11.70 17.78
CA PRO A 566 1.01 12.76 17.06
C PRO A 566 0.06 13.86 16.57
N PRO A 567 0.12 15.10 17.14
CA PRO A 567 -0.72 16.18 16.69
C PRO A 567 -0.45 16.55 15.23
N LYS A 568 -1.49 16.86 14.48
CA LYS A 568 -1.39 17.27 13.08
C LYS A 568 -2.25 18.52 12.81
N ILE A 569 -1.89 19.26 11.76
CA ILE A 569 -2.68 20.38 11.25
C ILE A 569 -3.01 20.08 9.79
N GLU A 570 -4.29 19.92 9.51
CA GLU A 570 -4.79 19.73 8.16
C GLU A 570 -5.24 21.08 7.59
N ILE A 571 -4.74 21.44 6.42
CA ILE A 571 -5.17 22.64 5.70
C ILE A 571 -5.62 22.31 4.29
N SER A 572 -6.68 22.98 3.87
CA SER A 572 -7.14 23.06 2.48
C SER A 572 -7.08 24.51 2.00
N LEU A 573 -6.61 24.71 0.78
CA LEU A 573 -6.52 26.02 0.15
C LEU A 573 -7.64 26.21 -0.89
N ARG A 574 -8.07 27.46 -1.07
CA ARG A 574 -8.98 27.84 -2.17
C ARG A 574 -8.22 27.81 -3.49
N ARG A 575 -8.73 27.10 -4.48
CA ARG A 575 -8.15 27.12 -5.83
C ARG A 575 -8.24 28.52 -6.42
N GLY A 576 -7.15 29.10 -6.89
CA GLY A 576 -7.14 30.32 -7.70
C GLY A 576 -6.33 31.50 -7.18
N ALA A 577 -5.83 31.49 -5.93
CA ALA A 577 -5.03 32.60 -5.42
C ALA A 577 -3.53 32.53 -5.74
N GLU A 578 -3.00 31.35 -6.04
CA GLU A 578 -1.55 31.17 -6.24
C GLU A 578 -1.02 31.48 -7.67
N ARG A 579 -1.92 31.64 -8.66
CA ARG A 579 -1.47 31.92 -10.06
C ARG A 579 -1.11 33.39 -10.36
N LYS A 580 -1.34 34.33 -9.44
CA LYS A 580 -1.10 35.76 -9.68
C LYS A 580 0.24 36.28 -9.14
N GLY A 581 1.03 35.46 -8.47
CA GLY A 581 2.29 35.89 -7.82
C GLY A 581 3.56 35.25 -8.40
N ALA A 582 3.48 34.46 -9.45
CA ALA A 582 4.64 33.82 -10.10
C ALA A 582 4.64 34.17 -11.60
N SER A 583 4.77 35.44 -11.90
CA SER A 583 5.17 35.96 -13.23
C SER A 583 6.50 36.67 -13.11
#